data_a2b5832cf4adc2e30e2932a10eb97a91
#
_entry.id   a2b5832cf4adc2e30e2932a10eb97a91
#
_cell.length_a   1.000
_cell.length_b   1.000
_cell.length_c   1.000
_cell.angle_alpha   90.00
_cell.angle_beta   90.00
_cell.angle_gamma   90.00
#
_symmetry.space_group_name_H-M   'P 1'
#
loop_
_entity.id
_entity.type
_entity.pdbx_description
1 polymer ?
#
loop_
_entity_poly.entity_id
_entity_poly.type
_entity_poly.pdbx_seq_one_letter_code
_entity_poly.pdbx_strand_id
1 'polypeptide(L)'
;MDRATGEPVEGSPLRALDIRPRFEEFHFIDVDRGKLDVLRAAVGDRADVFLYNEDANEALLRIIPTVKYSEFKRALCVLDPYGLDVDWKVLVAAAKQKTIEIFFNFSIMDINRNILRHDRDTVSQKQYNRMMRAWGDGSWEQELFSRDESLFGYLEKVDNWTVAKAFQKRLHDVAGFTCVPEPVAMKNSKKADLYYWFFASQNSTGAKIAKDIFKHYTQVGG
;
A
#
# COMPACT_ATOMS: atom_id res chain seq x y z
N MET A 1 -14.98 -8.66 13.23
CA MET A 1 -16.14 -9.56 13.33
C MET A 1 -16.74 -9.72 11.95
N ASP A 2 -16.94 -10.94 11.53
CA ASP A 2 -17.70 -11.24 10.32
C ASP A 2 -19.12 -10.70 10.47
N ARG A 3 -19.61 -9.93 9.49
CA ARG A 3 -20.94 -9.31 9.58
C ARG A 3 -22.10 -10.32 9.47
N ALA A 4 -21.85 -11.50 8.92
CA ALA A 4 -22.85 -12.53 8.73
C ALA A 4 -22.93 -13.51 9.91
N THR A 5 -21.80 -13.83 10.54
CA THR A 5 -21.72 -14.85 11.60
C THR A 5 -21.47 -14.26 12.99
N GLY A 6 -21.04 -12.99 13.10
CA GLY A 6 -20.66 -12.37 14.37
C GLY A 6 -19.34 -12.92 14.96
N GLU A 7 -18.66 -13.82 14.25
CA GLU A 7 -17.42 -14.41 14.71
C GLU A 7 -16.22 -13.46 14.53
N PRO A 8 -15.18 -13.54 15.37
CA PRO A 8 -13.95 -12.80 15.17
C PRO A 8 -13.32 -13.23 13.84
N VAL A 9 -13.16 -12.28 12.91
CA VAL A 9 -12.42 -12.54 11.67
C VAL A 9 -10.94 -12.62 12.01
N GLU A 10 -10.30 -13.71 11.60
CA GLU A 10 -8.86 -13.84 11.71
C GLU A 10 -8.14 -12.68 11.00
N GLY A 11 -7.18 -12.09 11.67
CA GLY A 11 -6.37 -11.00 11.11
C GLY A 11 -5.56 -11.45 9.90
N SER A 12 -5.20 -10.49 9.04
CA SER A 12 -4.41 -10.75 7.82
C SER A 12 -3.14 -11.59 8.05
N PRO A 13 -2.39 -11.43 9.17
CA PRO A 13 -1.24 -12.28 9.44
C PRO A 13 -1.57 -13.77 9.56
N LEU A 14 -2.61 -14.13 10.31
CA LEU A 14 -3.01 -15.54 10.49
C LEU A 14 -3.48 -16.15 9.16
N ARG A 15 -4.25 -15.40 8.38
CA ARG A 15 -4.65 -15.84 7.03
C ARG A 15 -3.46 -16.06 6.11
N ALA A 16 -2.43 -15.20 6.18
CA ALA A 16 -1.22 -15.37 5.39
C ALA A 16 -0.50 -16.68 5.72
N LEU A 17 -0.49 -17.10 7.00
CA LEU A 17 0.11 -18.35 7.45
C LEU A 17 -0.59 -19.60 6.93
N ASP A 18 -1.84 -19.50 6.49
CA ASP A 18 -2.65 -20.62 5.99
C ASP A 18 -2.61 -20.78 4.46
N ILE A 19 -1.96 -19.85 3.74
CA ILE A 19 -1.85 -19.91 2.28
C ILE A 19 -1.14 -21.20 1.84
N ARG A 20 -1.62 -21.80 0.76
CA ARG A 20 -1.03 -22.98 0.13
C ARG A 20 -0.82 -22.74 -1.39
N PRO A 21 0.34 -23.07 -1.98
CA PRO A 21 1.56 -23.55 -1.31
C PRO A 21 2.13 -22.53 -0.31
N ARG A 22 2.84 -23.03 0.68
CA ARG A 22 3.29 -22.24 1.82
C ARG A 22 4.52 -21.38 1.44
N PHE A 23 4.58 -20.18 1.98
CA PHE A 23 5.82 -19.40 1.98
C PHE A 23 6.85 -20.03 2.92
N GLU A 24 8.14 -19.86 2.62
CA GLU A 24 9.24 -20.37 3.42
C GLU A 24 9.46 -19.53 4.70
N GLU A 25 9.27 -18.21 4.59
CA GLU A 25 9.45 -17.26 5.68
C GLU A 25 8.30 -16.24 5.71
N PHE A 26 7.92 -15.80 6.90
CA PHE A 26 6.92 -14.76 7.13
C PHE A 26 7.52 -13.68 8.03
N HIS A 27 7.47 -12.43 7.59
CA HIS A 27 7.98 -11.27 8.29
C HIS A 27 6.81 -10.34 8.63
N PHE A 28 6.48 -10.22 9.91
CA PHE A 28 5.43 -9.33 10.38
C PHE A 28 6.02 -8.16 11.14
N ILE A 29 5.68 -6.96 10.74
CA ILE A 29 6.25 -5.71 11.25
C ILE A 29 5.12 -4.83 11.73
N ASP A 30 5.13 -4.43 13.00
CA ASP A 30 4.20 -3.45 13.57
C ASP A 30 4.90 -2.69 14.71
N VAL A 31 4.64 -1.40 14.83
CA VAL A 31 5.12 -0.59 15.96
C VAL A 31 4.34 -0.89 17.24
N ASP A 32 3.13 -1.42 17.12
CA ASP A 32 2.28 -1.80 18.25
C ASP A 32 2.71 -3.17 18.82
N ARG A 33 3.46 -3.11 19.91
CA ARG A 33 3.92 -4.31 20.63
C ARG A 33 2.77 -5.22 21.06
N GLY A 34 1.63 -4.64 21.46
CA GLY A 34 0.48 -5.43 21.93
C GLY A 34 -0.08 -6.33 20.81
N LYS A 35 -0.16 -5.83 19.57
CA LYS A 35 -0.56 -6.63 18.41
C LYS A 35 0.43 -7.75 18.13
N LEU A 36 1.72 -7.46 18.20
CA LEU A 36 2.76 -8.49 18.00
C LEU A 36 2.77 -9.54 19.10
N ASP A 37 2.49 -9.18 20.34
CA ASP A 37 2.41 -10.14 21.44
C ASP A 37 1.21 -11.08 21.28
N VAL A 38 0.06 -10.57 20.81
CA VAL A 38 -1.10 -11.39 20.42
C VAL A 38 -0.74 -12.34 19.28
N LEU A 39 -0.07 -11.82 18.24
CA LEU A 39 0.36 -12.64 17.11
C LEU A 39 1.36 -13.71 17.55
N ARG A 40 2.33 -13.37 18.40
CA ARG A 40 3.32 -14.31 18.97
C ARG A 40 2.63 -15.45 19.73
N ALA A 41 1.63 -15.14 20.54
CA ALA A 41 0.87 -16.15 21.26
C ALA A 41 0.09 -17.09 20.29
N ALA A 42 -0.39 -16.55 19.17
CA ALA A 42 -1.14 -17.34 18.19
C ALA A 42 -0.24 -18.23 17.31
N VAL A 43 0.98 -17.77 16.97
CA VAL A 43 1.88 -18.53 16.09
C VAL A 43 2.79 -19.50 16.85
N GLY A 44 3.01 -19.29 18.16
CA GLY A 44 3.91 -20.12 18.97
C GLY A 44 5.37 -20.05 18.51
N ASP A 45 6.11 -21.14 18.68
CA ASP A 45 7.54 -21.25 18.39
C ASP A 45 7.82 -21.64 16.92
N ARG A 46 7.14 -21.01 15.95
CA ARG A 46 7.37 -21.27 14.53
C ARG A 46 8.69 -20.65 14.07
N ALA A 47 9.61 -21.47 13.59
CA ALA A 47 10.92 -21.04 13.10
C ALA A 47 10.87 -20.22 11.78
N ASP A 48 9.77 -20.30 11.04
CA ASP A 48 9.55 -19.60 9.78
C ASP A 48 8.84 -18.23 9.95
N VAL A 49 8.57 -17.79 11.21
CA VAL A 49 7.87 -16.52 11.51
C VAL A 49 8.77 -15.58 12.26
N PHE A 50 8.97 -14.39 11.69
CA PHE A 50 9.79 -13.32 12.24
C PHE A 50 8.91 -12.12 12.62
N LEU A 51 8.98 -11.67 13.86
CA LEU A 51 8.19 -10.55 14.40
C LEU A 51 9.11 -9.37 14.72
N TYR A 52 8.81 -8.20 14.15
CA TYR A 52 9.61 -6.98 14.26
C TYR A 52 8.78 -5.88 14.93
N ASN A 53 9.15 -5.46 16.13
CA ASN A 53 8.50 -4.34 16.83
C ASN A 53 9.27 -3.04 16.53
N GLU A 54 9.08 -2.51 15.34
CA GLU A 54 9.78 -1.33 14.85
C GLU A 54 9.02 -0.64 13.71
N ASP A 55 9.51 0.50 13.26
CA ASP A 55 8.96 1.20 12.09
C ASP A 55 9.10 0.35 10.82
N ALA A 56 8.00 0.20 10.08
CA ALA A 56 7.96 -0.65 8.89
C ALA A 56 8.89 -0.16 7.77
N ASN A 57 9.10 1.16 7.63
CA ASN A 57 9.98 1.70 6.61
C ASN A 57 11.44 1.34 6.89
N GLU A 58 11.87 1.41 8.16
CA GLU A 58 13.23 1.05 8.57
C GLU A 58 13.46 -0.46 8.43
N ALA A 59 12.50 -1.28 8.91
CA ALA A 59 12.58 -2.72 8.79
C ALA A 59 12.65 -3.17 7.33
N LEU A 60 11.77 -2.66 6.48
CA LEU A 60 11.71 -3.03 5.06
C LEU A 60 12.98 -2.64 4.31
N LEU A 61 13.56 -1.47 4.56
CA LEU A 61 14.82 -1.07 3.94
C LEU A 61 16.00 -1.98 4.31
N ARG A 62 15.92 -2.66 5.44
CA ARG A 62 16.90 -3.66 5.89
C ARG A 62 16.60 -5.05 5.33
N ILE A 63 15.32 -5.44 5.25
CA ILE A 63 14.90 -6.77 4.80
C ILE A 63 14.94 -6.90 3.28
N ILE A 64 14.46 -5.90 2.53
CA ILE A 64 14.39 -5.94 1.06
C ILE A 64 15.70 -6.40 0.41
N PRO A 65 16.90 -5.88 0.76
CA PRO A 65 18.15 -6.30 0.15
C PRO A 65 18.55 -7.77 0.41
N THR A 66 17.94 -8.43 1.39
CA THR A 66 18.22 -9.84 1.72
C THR A 66 17.47 -10.82 0.79
N VAL A 67 16.46 -10.34 0.06
CA VAL A 67 15.69 -11.17 -0.89
C VAL A 67 16.40 -11.22 -2.24
N LYS A 68 17.45 -12.02 -2.33
CA LYS A 68 18.33 -12.06 -3.51
C LYS A 68 17.90 -13.09 -4.55
N TYR A 69 17.93 -12.68 -5.82
CA TYR A 69 17.69 -13.60 -6.95
C TYR A 69 18.74 -14.73 -7.00
N SER A 70 20.00 -14.44 -6.67
CA SER A 70 21.08 -15.41 -6.62
C SER A 70 20.87 -16.52 -5.58
N GLU A 71 20.01 -16.28 -4.60
CA GLU A 71 19.62 -17.23 -3.57
C GLU A 71 18.23 -17.86 -3.86
N PHE A 72 17.71 -17.66 -5.08
CA PHE A 72 16.37 -18.09 -5.52
C PHE A 72 15.22 -17.55 -4.68
N LYS A 73 15.46 -16.43 -3.94
CA LYS A 73 14.46 -15.81 -3.09
C LYS A 73 13.58 -14.84 -3.86
N ARG A 74 12.30 -14.87 -3.57
CA ARG A 74 11.27 -13.89 -3.99
C ARG A 74 10.34 -13.61 -2.82
N ALA A 75 9.78 -12.41 -2.78
CA ALA A 75 8.85 -12.05 -1.72
C ALA A 75 7.63 -11.28 -2.24
N LEU A 76 6.51 -11.49 -1.58
CA LEU A 76 5.34 -10.63 -1.67
C LEU A 76 5.32 -9.74 -0.42
N CYS A 77 5.41 -8.44 -0.61
CA CYS A 77 5.34 -7.45 0.44
C CYS A 77 3.93 -6.84 0.47
N VAL A 78 3.17 -7.13 1.51
CA VAL A 78 1.84 -6.55 1.72
C VAL A 78 1.99 -5.32 2.61
N LEU A 79 1.68 -4.15 2.08
CA LEU A 79 1.75 -2.86 2.75
C LEU A 79 0.34 -2.37 3.07
N ASP A 80 -0.02 -2.43 4.34
CA ASP A 80 -1.31 -1.94 4.85
C ASP A 80 -1.08 -0.86 5.94
N PRO A 81 -0.56 0.32 5.55
CA PRO A 81 -0.17 1.35 6.49
C PRO A 81 -1.38 2.07 7.09
N TYR A 82 -1.16 2.71 8.21
CA TYR A 82 -2.08 3.73 8.74
C TYR A 82 -2.00 4.98 7.85
N GLY A 83 -2.87 5.07 6.84
CA GLY A 83 -2.90 6.20 5.91
C GLY A 83 -1.67 6.28 5.00
N LEU A 84 -0.90 7.37 5.03
CA LEU A 84 0.26 7.62 4.16
C LEU A 84 1.61 7.27 4.80
N ASP A 85 1.68 6.29 5.68
CA ASP A 85 2.90 6.03 6.46
C ASP A 85 3.87 5.02 5.82
N VAL A 86 3.83 4.88 4.49
CA VAL A 86 4.88 4.20 3.70
C VAL A 86 5.72 5.23 2.98
N ASP A 87 7.02 5.21 3.23
CA ASP A 87 7.97 6.09 2.55
C ASP A 87 8.22 5.63 1.11
N TRP A 88 8.26 6.57 0.18
CA TRP A 88 8.56 6.32 -1.24
C TRP A 88 9.87 5.54 -1.46
N LYS A 89 10.88 5.78 -0.63
CA LYS A 89 12.17 5.08 -0.71
C LYS A 89 12.04 3.56 -0.55
N VAL A 90 11.02 3.07 0.19
CA VAL A 90 10.72 1.63 0.34
C VAL A 90 10.23 1.06 -0.99
N LEU A 91 9.31 1.77 -1.67
CA LEU A 91 8.78 1.35 -2.97
C LEU A 91 9.89 1.31 -4.03
N VAL A 92 10.76 2.33 -4.05
CA VAL A 92 11.93 2.38 -4.94
C VAL A 92 12.92 1.24 -4.63
N ALA A 93 13.19 0.95 -3.36
CA ALA A 93 14.07 -0.15 -2.96
C ALA A 93 13.52 -1.49 -3.43
N ALA A 94 12.22 -1.74 -3.27
CA ALA A 94 11.56 -2.95 -3.73
C ALA A 94 11.60 -3.10 -5.26
N ALA A 95 11.35 -2.02 -6.01
CA ALA A 95 11.45 -2.02 -7.46
C ALA A 95 12.87 -2.35 -7.96
N LYS A 96 13.89 -1.73 -7.34
CA LYS A 96 15.31 -1.96 -7.67
C LYS A 96 15.76 -3.39 -7.37
N GLN A 97 15.24 -4.01 -6.33
CA GLN A 97 15.57 -5.37 -5.92
C GLN A 97 15.11 -6.42 -6.94
N LYS A 98 14.05 -6.15 -7.71
CA LYS A 98 13.48 -7.00 -8.77
C LYS A 98 12.94 -8.36 -8.32
N THR A 99 13.03 -8.70 -7.06
CA THR A 99 12.55 -9.95 -6.45
C THR A 99 11.36 -9.73 -5.54
N ILE A 100 10.92 -8.48 -5.39
CA ILE A 100 9.83 -8.08 -4.51
C ILE A 100 8.61 -7.70 -5.34
N GLU A 101 7.50 -8.32 -5.06
CA GLU A 101 6.17 -7.89 -5.50
C GLU A 101 5.49 -7.12 -4.37
N ILE A 102 4.83 -6.02 -4.69
CA ILE A 102 4.14 -5.19 -3.70
C ILE A 102 2.64 -5.30 -3.88
N PHE A 103 1.93 -5.52 -2.78
CA PHE A 103 0.50 -5.33 -2.66
C PHE A 103 0.27 -4.19 -1.66
N PHE A 104 -0.22 -3.04 -2.12
CA PHE A 104 -0.20 -1.79 -1.37
C PHE A 104 -1.58 -1.17 -1.21
N ASN A 105 -1.97 -0.95 0.05
CA ASN A 105 -3.15 -0.18 0.42
C ASN A 105 -2.82 1.33 0.42
N PHE A 106 -3.35 2.05 -0.57
CA PHE A 106 -3.18 3.49 -0.73
C PHE A 106 -4.43 4.23 -0.23
N SER A 107 -4.32 4.86 0.93
CA SER A 107 -5.46 5.50 1.60
C SER A 107 -5.84 6.84 0.96
N ILE A 108 -6.76 6.81 0.00
CA ILE A 108 -7.29 8.04 -0.62
C ILE A 108 -8.09 8.88 0.37
N MET A 109 -8.73 8.23 1.34
CA MET A 109 -9.47 8.92 2.40
C MET A 109 -8.53 9.77 3.28
N ASP A 110 -7.34 9.26 3.59
CA ASP A 110 -6.35 10.01 4.38
C ASP A 110 -5.82 11.21 3.59
N ILE A 111 -5.52 11.03 2.30
CA ILE A 111 -5.10 12.11 1.40
C ILE A 111 -6.17 13.21 1.35
N ASN A 112 -7.42 12.85 1.09
CA ASN A 112 -8.52 13.81 1.00
C ASN A 112 -8.74 14.58 2.30
N ARG A 113 -8.64 13.89 3.44
CA ARG A 113 -8.88 14.48 4.76
C ARG A 113 -7.78 15.43 5.19
N ASN A 114 -6.53 15.10 4.86
CA ASN A 114 -5.38 15.75 5.47
C ASN A 114 -4.53 16.57 4.50
N ILE A 115 -4.59 16.30 3.19
CA ILE A 115 -3.71 16.89 2.18
C ILE A 115 -4.51 17.68 1.14
N LEU A 116 -5.46 17.02 0.46
CA LEU A 116 -6.23 17.62 -0.63
C LEU A 116 -7.44 18.41 -0.10
N ARG A 117 -7.17 19.35 0.79
CA ARG A 117 -8.19 20.25 1.34
C ARG A 117 -8.47 21.41 0.39
N HIS A 118 -9.69 21.91 0.41
CA HIS A 118 -10.08 23.09 -0.33
C HIS A 118 -9.25 24.33 0.08
N ASP A 119 -9.05 24.49 1.39
CA ASP A 119 -8.16 25.50 1.94
C ASP A 119 -6.81 24.88 2.30
N ARG A 120 -5.80 25.16 1.48
CA ARG A 120 -4.44 24.63 1.61
C ARG A 120 -3.70 25.14 2.83
N ASP A 121 -4.04 26.35 3.32
CA ASP A 121 -3.40 26.93 4.49
C ASP A 121 -3.75 26.15 5.76
N THR A 122 -4.80 25.33 5.71
CA THR A 122 -5.18 24.41 6.79
C THR A 122 -4.37 23.12 6.84
N VAL A 123 -3.52 22.85 5.84
CA VAL A 123 -2.64 21.67 5.82
C VAL A 123 -1.44 21.92 6.71
N SER A 124 -1.34 21.18 7.82
CA SER A 124 -0.20 21.32 8.72
C SER A 124 1.11 20.89 8.07
N GLN A 125 2.23 21.48 8.49
CA GLN A 125 3.57 21.10 8.02
C GLN A 125 3.84 19.60 8.22
N LYS A 126 3.30 19.00 9.30
CA LYS A 126 3.40 17.56 9.54
C LYS A 126 2.75 16.74 8.42
N GLN A 127 1.55 17.12 7.99
CA GLN A 127 0.83 16.43 6.91
C GLN A 127 1.51 16.65 5.56
N TYR A 128 1.97 17.87 5.30
CA TYR A 128 2.76 18.17 4.11
C TYR A 128 4.00 17.28 4.01
N ASN A 129 4.80 17.23 5.08
CA ASN A 129 6.00 16.39 5.13
C ASN A 129 5.69 14.89 5.00
N ARG A 130 4.54 14.45 5.50
CA ARG A 130 4.07 13.07 5.35
C ARG A 130 3.76 12.75 3.90
N MET A 131 3.07 13.65 3.20
CA MET A 131 2.82 13.50 1.76
C MET A 131 4.11 13.52 0.95
N MET A 132 5.04 14.41 1.26
CA MET A 132 6.38 14.46 0.65
C MET A 132 7.13 13.13 0.78
N ARG A 133 7.05 12.48 1.95
CA ARG A 133 7.68 11.16 2.14
C ARG A 133 6.97 10.06 1.36
N ALA A 134 5.62 10.05 1.37
CA ALA A 134 4.82 9.02 0.70
C ALA A 134 4.87 9.14 -0.83
N TRP A 135 4.94 10.35 -1.36
CA TRP A 135 5.03 10.63 -2.81
C TRP A 135 6.47 10.62 -3.32
N GLY A 136 7.43 10.97 -2.46
CA GLY A 136 8.86 10.99 -2.74
C GLY A 136 9.43 12.36 -3.09
N ASP A 137 8.62 13.30 -3.55
CA ASP A 137 8.98 14.67 -3.89
C ASP A 137 7.74 15.58 -3.95
N GLY A 138 7.93 16.85 -4.36
CA GLY A 138 6.86 17.86 -4.43
C GLY A 138 6.00 17.83 -5.69
N SER A 139 6.21 16.89 -6.62
CA SER A 139 5.44 16.83 -7.88
C SER A 139 3.93 16.59 -7.66
N TRP A 140 3.55 16.01 -6.52
CA TRP A 140 2.16 15.80 -6.14
C TRP A 140 1.33 17.09 -6.16
N GLU A 141 1.93 18.23 -5.88
CA GLU A 141 1.23 19.51 -5.92
C GLU A 141 0.74 19.88 -7.32
N GLN A 142 1.53 19.52 -8.33
CA GLN A 142 1.17 19.77 -9.72
C GLN A 142 0.28 18.67 -10.30
N GLU A 143 0.45 17.43 -9.84
CA GLU A 143 -0.26 16.27 -10.34
C GLU A 143 -1.65 16.10 -9.75
N LEU A 144 -1.86 16.54 -8.49
CA LEU A 144 -3.10 16.31 -7.76
C LEU A 144 -4.00 17.56 -7.63
N PHE A 145 -3.54 18.69 -8.16
CA PHE A 145 -4.35 19.90 -8.27
C PHE A 145 -4.38 20.38 -9.72
N SER A 146 -5.55 20.74 -10.21
CA SER A 146 -5.75 21.48 -11.45
C SER A 146 -6.02 22.94 -11.13
N ARG A 147 -5.53 23.86 -12.00
CA ARG A 147 -6.01 25.23 -11.95
C ARG A 147 -7.39 25.25 -12.57
N ASP A 148 -8.38 25.71 -11.80
CA ASP A 148 -9.66 26.09 -12.37
C ASP A 148 -9.40 27.22 -13.39
N GLU A 149 -9.85 27.04 -14.64
CA GLU A 149 -9.81 28.07 -15.67
C GLU A 149 -10.85 29.19 -15.42
N SER A 150 -11.56 29.15 -14.26
CA SER A 150 -12.47 30.19 -13.86
C SER A 150 -11.75 31.51 -13.53
N LEU A 151 -12.52 32.59 -13.58
CA LEU A 151 -12.03 33.98 -13.38
C LEU A 151 -11.26 34.18 -12.07
N PHE A 152 -11.36 33.26 -11.09
CA PHE A 152 -10.77 33.35 -9.76
C PHE A 152 -9.52 32.46 -9.57
N GLY A 153 -9.18 31.58 -10.53
CA GLY A 153 -7.93 30.81 -10.53
C GLY A 153 -7.70 29.92 -9.29
N TYR A 154 -8.78 29.43 -8.68
CA TYR A 154 -8.66 28.52 -7.54
C TYR A 154 -8.05 27.18 -7.98
N LEU A 155 -7.17 26.64 -7.12
CA LEU A 155 -6.65 25.29 -7.31
C LEU A 155 -7.72 24.29 -6.82
N GLU A 156 -8.25 23.52 -7.76
CA GLU A 156 -9.16 22.40 -7.42
C GLU A 156 -8.39 21.09 -7.36
N LYS A 157 -8.73 20.26 -6.37
CA LYS A 157 -8.20 18.90 -6.31
C LYS A 157 -8.81 18.09 -7.46
N VAL A 158 -7.99 17.23 -8.06
CA VAL A 158 -8.48 16.23 -9.01
C VAL A 158 -9.32 15.16 -8.32
N ASP A 159 -10.12 14.42 -9.07
CA ASP A 159 -10.92 13.32 -8.51
C ASP A 159 -10.04 12.16 -7.99
N ASN A 160 -10.64 11.29 -7.17
CA ASN A 160 -9.92 10.21 -6.51
C ASN A 160 -9.29 9.22 -7.50
N TRP A 161 -9.94 8.97 -8.63
CA TRP A 161 -9.44 8.09 -9.66
C TRP A 161 -8.20 8.68 -10.33
N THR A 162 -8.23 9.96 -10.63
CA THR A 162 -7.07 10.69 -11.17
C THR A 162 -5.88 10.64 -10.21
N VAL A 163 -6.10 10.81 -8.90
CA VAL A 163 -5.05 10.61 -7.88
C VAL A 163 -4.47 9.20 -7.94
N ALA A 164 -5.33 8.18 -8.00
CA ALA A 164 -4.89 6.79 -8.09
C ALA A 164 -4.10 6.50 -9.37
N LYS A 165 -4.54 7.05 -10.51
CA LYS A 165 -3.84 6.92 -11.80
C LYS A 165 -2.49 7.63 -11.80
N ALA A 166 -2.38 8.80 -11.19
CA ALA A 166 -1.11 9.51 -11.02
C ALA A 166 -0.14 8.66 -10.18
N PHE A 167 -0.60 8.07 -9.07
CA PHE A 167 0.22 7.19 -8.25
C PHE A 167 0.61 5.89 -8.98
N GLN A 168 -0.31 5.28 -9.75
CA GLN A 168 -0.01 4.14 -10.63
C GLN A 168 1.12 4.46 -11.62
N LYS A 169 1.00 5.57 -12.31
CA LYS A 169 2.00 6.05 -13.26
C LYS A 169 3.35 6.26 -12.56
N ARG A 170 3.34 6.83 -11.36
CA ARG A 170 4.54 7.07 -10.58
C ARG A 170 5.23 5.78 -10.13
N LEU A 171 4.48 4.75 -9.71
CA LEU A 171 5.02 3.42 -9.42
C LEU A 171 5.75 2.83 -10.64
N HIS A 172 5.21 3.02 -11.83
CA HIS A 172 5.82 2.55 -13.06
C HIS A 172 7.03 3.41 -13.46
N ASP A 173 6.83 4.71 -13.67
CA ASP A 173 7.81 5.58 -14.34
C ASP A 173 8.94 6.03 -13.41
N VAL A 174 8.65 6.20 -12.11
CA VAL A 174 9.60 6.78 -11.13
C VAL A 174 10.16 5.72 -10.19
N ALA A 175 9.32 4.86 -9.59
CA ALA A 175 9.82 3.76 -8.76
C ALA A 175 10.51 2.68 -9.59
N GLY A 176 10.05 2.46 -10.84
CA GLY A 176 10.66 1.54 -11.79
C GLY A 176 10.08 0.13 -11.77
N PHE A 177 8.82 -0.04 -11.34
CA PHE A 177 8.11 -1.30 -11.55
C PHE A 177 7.67 -1.43 -13.02
N THR A 178 7.97 -2.56 -13.66
CA THR A 178 7.61 -2.79 -15.06
C THR A 178 6.14 -3.13 -15.27
N CYS A 179 5.49 -3.64 -14.24
CA CYS A 179 4.11 -4.09 -14.28
C CYS A 179 3.33 -3.51 -13.10
N VAL A 180 2.44 -2.57 -13.38
CA VAL A 180 1.52 -1.98 -12.39
C VAL A 180 0.11 -2.01 -12.98
N PRO A 181 -0.67 -3.08 -12.73
CA PRO A 181 -2.06 -3.18 -13.18
C PRO A 181 -2.91 -2.02 -12.64
N GLU A 182 -4.05 -1.83 -13.24
CA GLU A 182 -5.04 -0.83 -12.79
C GLU A 182 -5.46 -1.12 -11.35
N PRO A 183 -5.43 -0.10 -10.45
CA PRO A 183 -5.76 -0.28 -9.05
C PRO A 183 -7.25 -0.54 -8.84
N VAL A 184 -7.59 -1.18 -7.72
CA VAL A 184 -8.99 -1.44 -7.34
C VAL A 184 -9.42 -0.52 -6.21
N ALA A 185 -10.50 0.22 -6.45
CA ALA A 185 -11.14 1.05 -5.43
C ALA A 185 -11.91 0.19 -4.42
N MET A 186 -11.63 0.40 -3.15
CA MET A 186 -12.41 -0.15 -2.05
C MET A 186 -13.31 0.93 -1.47
N LYS A 187 -14.60 0.65 -1.48
CA LYS A 187 -15.65 1.61 -1.13
C LYS A 187 -16.37 1.23 0.16
N ASN A 188 -16.88 2.25 0.84
CA ASN A 188 -17.79 2.02 1.97
C ASN A 188 -19.23 1.75 1.47
N SER A 189 -20.13 1.51 2.43
CA SER A 189 -21.57 1.30 2.14
C SER A 189 -22.27 2.49 1.48
N LYS A 190 -21.65 3.70 1.54
CA LYS A 190 -22.13 4.92 0.88
C LYS A 190 -21.47 5.15 -0.48
N LYS A 191 -20.75 4.14 -1.02
CA LYS A 191 -20.03 4.17 -2.30
C LYS A 191 -18.87 5.19 -2.36
N ALA A 192 -18.41 5.71 -1.22
CA ALA A 192 -17.23 6.58 -1.16
C ALA A 192 -15.95 5.74 -1.16
N ASP A 193 -14.97 6.16 -1.95
CA ASP A 193 -13.66 5.51 -1.99
C ASP A 193 -12.93 5.70 -0.65
N LEU A 194 -12.50 4.61 -0.06
CA LEU A 194 -11.71 4.60 1.17
C LEU A 194 -10.23 4.50 0.86
N TYR A 195 -9.87 3.54 0.01
CA TYR A 195 -8.50 3.29 -0.43
C TYR A 195 -8.49 2.58 -1.78
N TYR A 196 -7.32 2.58 -2.39
CA TYR A 196 -7.04 1.83 -3.61
C TYR A 196 -6.01 0.74 -3.32
N TRP A 197 -6.29 -0.48 -3.74
CA TRP A 197 -5.28 -1.54 -3.75
C TRP A 197 -4.48 -1.47 -5.03
N PHE A 198 -3.17 -1.36 -4.87
CA PHE A 198 -2.20 -1.45 -5.95
C PHE A 198 -1.45 -2.77 -5.89
N PHE A 199 -1.14 -3.30 -7.05
CA PHE A 199 -0.13 -4.33 -7.21
C PHE A 199 0.99 -3.77 -8.08
N ALA A 200 2.25 -4.03 -7.70
CA ALA A 200 3.40 -3.60 -8.48
C ALA A 200 4.47 -4.71 -8.49
N SER A 201 4.97 -5.05 -9.68
CA SER A 201 5.87 -6.18 -9.88
C SER A 201 6.83 -5.92 -11.04
N GLN A 202 7.96 -6.63 -11.04
CA GLN A 202 8.83 -6.78 -12.21
C GLN A 202 8.42 -8.01 -13.05
N ASN A 203 7.43 -8.80 -12.58
CA ASN A 203 7.01 -10.05 -13.22
C ASN A 203 5.62 -9.89 -13.86
N SER A 204 5.56 -10.02 -15.18
CA SER A 204 4.31 -9.91 -15.93
C SER A 204 3.29 -11.01 -15.58
N THR A 205 3.74 -12.21 -15.20
CA THR A 205 2.85 -13.30 -14.78
C THR A 205 2.16 -12.96 -13.45
N GLY A 206 2.91 -12.47 -12.46
CA GLY A 206 2.34 -12.00 -11.18
C GLY A 206 1.33 -10.87 -11.40
N ALA A 207 1.67 -9.91 -12.26
CA ALA A 207 0.76 -8.82 -12.60
C ALA A 207 -0.53 -9.30 -13.30
N LYS A 208 -0.46 -10.32 -14.16
CA LYS A 208 -1.65 -10.92 -14.79
C LYS A 208 -2.54 -11.59 -13.75
N ILE A 209 -1.96 -12.37 -12.84
CA ILE A 209 -2.71 -13.02 -11.75
C ILE A 209 -3.40 -11.95 -10.87
N ALA A 210 -2.67 -10.92 -10.45
CA ALA A 210 -3.23 -9.83 -9.66
C ALA A 210 -4.40 -9.12 -10.38
N LYS A 211 -4.25 -8.87 -11.69
CA LYS A 211 -5.31 -8.28 -12.52
C LYS A 211 -6.56 -9.15 -12.57
N ASP A 212 -6.41 -10.46 -12.67
CA ASP A 212 -7.55 -11.38 -12.71
C ASP A 212 -8.25 -11.44 -11.34
N ILE A 213 -7.49 -11.44 -10.23
CA ILE A 213 -8.02 -11.30 -8.87
C ILE A 213 -8.80 -9.99 -8.73
N PHE A 214 -8.23 -8.87 -9.15
CA PHE A 214 -8.85 -7.55 -9.06
C PHE A 214 -10.18 -7.50 -9.83
N LYS A 215 -10.24 -8.08 -11.03
CA LYS A 215 -11.48 -8.16 -11.81
C LYS A 215 -12.57 -8.95 -11.07
N HIS A 216 -12.19 -10.06 -10.45
CA HIS A 216 -13.16 -10.86 -9.70
C HIS A 216 -13.77 -10.07 -8.54
N TYR A 217 -12.95 -9.33 -7.78
CA TYR A 217 -13.44 -8.51 -6.68
C TYR A 217 -14.33 -7.35 -7.12
N THR A 218 -14.08 -6.72 -8.26
CA THR A 218 -14.92 -5.65 -8.79
C THR A 218 -16.27 -6.16 -9.31
N GLN A 219 -16.37 -7.42 -9.72
CA GLN A 219 -17.62 -8.03 -10.20
C GLN A 219 -18.50 -8.55 -9.05
N VAL A 220 -17.92 -8.95 -7.92
CA VAL A 220 -18.66 -9.56 -6.79
C VAL A 220 -19.03 -8.52 -5.72
N GLY A 221 -18.38 -7.37 -5.68
CA GLY A 221 -18.53 -6.33 -4.66
C GLY A 221 -19.23 -5.04 -5.12
N GLY A 222 -19.88 -5.06 -6.30
CA GLY A 222 -20.62 -3.94 -6.88
C GLY A 222 -22.08 -3.88 -6.43
#